data_b18183e86339abe2c0c05823e9286401
#
_entry.id   b18183e86339abe2c0c05823e9286401
#
_cell.length_a   1.000
_cell.length_b   1.000
_cell.length_c   1.000
_cell.angle_alpha   90.00
_cell.angle_beta   90.00
_cell.angle_gamma   90.00
#
_symmetry.space_group_name_H-M   'P 1'
#
loop_
_entity.id
_entity.type
_entity.pdbx_description
1 polymer ?
#
loop_
_entity_poly.entity_id
_entity_poly.type
_entity_poly.pdbx_seq_one_letter_code
_entity_poly.pdbx_strand_id
1 'polypeptide(L)'
;MKPERIAYIFLGSFLTSVFVLRWWQESSYPLTLWLIILFVFLNLIIFKQTRQIIIPITLGLLIALLTVQRTAHTSSPETIDWYANGSKVIIRGIISDEPDRRPLQTKYTVEVYKFTNSSGTLMPVEGKVLATDHSQWPEFNYGDEVEVSGQLERPGTIEKFSYKNYLSRFGIFSVMYRAKLDKITDGNGNFIFSNLFTTKKTFENQINKLYAEPHASFLAGLLTGSRKGIPEHLMESFNTTGLTHIIAISGYNITIIIAVIGGMLFWLPLKWRFAPAVTAIIAFTFFVGASAAVVRASIMGILGLIALQTERLAHTRLAVLWTLFFMLVWNPKYLWYDAGFQLSFLAVIGLMEISPHIEKYFKKIPPNFGIREALMMTISAQISAVPLIVLLFGRLSLIAPIANVLSAPAIPFAMLFGFVGTVPSFICFPLGQLFAYIGWAFLEWMVITATWLSKIPFASVEIPKVGVVIIII
;
A
#
# COMPACT_ATOMS: atom_id res chain seq x y z
N MET A 1 -15.11 34.09 0.61
CA MET A 1 -13.79 33.48 0.27
C MET A 1 -13.96 32.54 -0.90
N LYS A 2 -12.94 32.37 -1.78
CA LYS A 2 -13.04 31.40 -2.90
C LYS A 2 -13.16 29.98 -2.37
N PRO A 3 -13.97 29.08 -2.99
CA PRO A 3 -14.19 27.71 -2.51
C PRO A 3 -12.88 26.90 -2.32
N GLU A 4 -11.89 27.12 -3.21
CA GLU A 4 -10.58 26.49 -3.12
C GLU A 4 -9.84 26.82 -1.80
N ARG A 5 -9.88 28.08 -1.37
CA ARG A 5 -9.25 28.51 -0.11
C ARG A 5 -9.91 27.84 1.10
N ILE A 6 -11.23 27.68 1.05
CA ILE A 6 -11.97 26.97 2.10
C ILE A 6 -11.53 25.51 2.16
N ALA A 7 -11.39 24.84 1.00
CA ALA A 7 -10.91 23.47 0.93
C ALA A 7 -9.48 23.33 1.46
N TYR A 8 -8.56 24.24 1.11
CA TYR A 8 -7.17 24.19 1.66
C TYR A 8 -7.14 24.36 3.18
N ILE A 9 -7.95 25.26 3.73
CA ILE A 9 -8.02 25.48 5.18
C ILE A 9 -8.58 24.23 5.88
N PHE A 10 -9.64 23.65 5.36
CA PHE A 10 -10.26 22.44 5.87
C PHE A 10 -9.29 21.25 5.85
N LEU A 11 -8.69 20.97 4.68
CA LEU A 11 -7.77 19.85 4.50
C LEU A 11 -6.49 20.05 5.32
N GLY A 12 -5.95 21.27 5.35
CA GLY A 12 -4.78 21.60 6.16
C GLY A 12 -5.04 21.41 7.66
N SER A 13 -6.19 21.87 8.17
CA SER A 13 -6.55 21.69 9.58
C SER A 13 -6.75 20.21 9.92
N PHE A 14 -7.43 19.44 9.05
CA PHE A 14 -7.59 18.01 9.22
C PHE A 14 -6.24 17.27 9.31
N LEU A 15 -5.35 17.51 8.34
CA LEU A 15 -4.04 16.85 8.28
C LEU A 15 -3.18 17.18 9.50
N THR A 16 -3.13 18.46 9.88
CA THR A 16 -2.38 18.91 11.07
C THR A 16 -2.95 18.28 12.34
N SER A 17 -4.28 18.20 12.45
CA SER A 17 -4.94 17.60 13.60
C SER A 17 -4.67 16.09 13.69
N VAL A 18 -4.78 15.34 12.59
CA VAL A 18 -4.42 13.90 12.57
C VAL A 18 -2.97 13.71 12.99
N PHE A 19 -2.05 14.57 12.50
CA PHE A 19 -0.63 14.48 12.86
C PHE A 19 -0.41 14.72 14.35
N VAL A 20 -1.00 15.74 14.94
CA VAL A 20 -0.85 16.11 16.36
C VAL A 20 -1.52 15.10 17.30
N LEU A 21 -2.69 14.58 16.93
CA LEU A 21 -3.45 13.63 17.76
C LEU A 21 -2.71 12.29 17.98
N ARG A 22 -1.64 11.99 17.24
CA ARG A 22 -0.77 10.83 17.51
C ARG A 22 -0.22 10.80 18.94
N TRP A 23 0.10 11.99 19.50
CA TRP A 23 0.71 12.10 20.84
C TRP A 23 -0.32 12.25 21.97
N TRP A 24 -1.61 12.29 21.62
CA TRP A 24 -2.67 12.43 22.60
C TRP A 24 -3.01 11.09 23.25
N GLN A 25 -3.23 11.07 24.56
CA GLN A 25 -3.62 9.86 25.26
C GLN A 25 -5.07 9.50 24.96
N GLU A 26 -5.35 8.24 24.67
CA GLU A 26 -6.67 7.72 24.26
C GLU A 26 -7.77 8.01 25.31
N SER A 27 -7.43 8.01 26.60
CA SER A 27 -8.36 8.32 27.70
C SER A 27 -8.92 9.75 27.70
N SER A 28 -8.26 10.68 27.00
CA SER A 28 -8.64 12.11 27.00
C SER A 28 -9.54 12.51 25.83
N TYR A 29 -9.79 11.63 24.86
CA TYR A 29 -10.55 11.97 23.65
C TYR A 29 -11.98 12.49 23.91
N PRO A 30 -12.78 11.91 24.82
CA PRO A 30 -14.13 12.42 25.07
C PRO A 30 -14.14 13.86 25.60
N LEU A 31 -13.27 14.17 26.56
CA LEU A 31 -13.17 15.50 27.14
C LEU A 31 -12.70 16.54 26.12
N THR A 32 -11.68 16.21 25.33
CA THR A 32 -11.18 17.10 24.28
C THR A 32 -12.21 17.35 23.20
N LEU A 33 -13.01 16.36 22.84
CA LEU A 33 -14.11 16.53 21.90
C LEU A 33 -15.10 17.61 22.38
N TRP A 34 -15.54 17.52 23.63
CA TRP A 34 -16.45 18.50 24.23
C TRP A 34 -15.84 19.89 24.32
N LEU A 35 -14.58 20.01 24.70
CA LEU A 35 -13.88 21.29 24.74
C LEU A 35 -13.75 21.93 23.35
N ILE A 36 -13.49 21.14 22.32
CA ILE A 36 -13.44 21.61 20.95
C ILE A 36 -14.81 22.08 20.47
N ILE A 37 -15.87 21.29 20.71
CA ILE A 37 -17.25 21.66 20.35
C ILE A 37 -17.64 22.98 21.05
N LEU A 38 -17.35 23.10 22.34
CA LEU A 38 -17.60 24.31 23.09
C LEU A 38 -16.82 25.51 22.53
N PHE A 39 -15.53 25.36 22.27
CA PHE A 39 -14.69 26.38 21.66
C PHE A 39 -15.23 26.85 20.31
N VAL A 40 -15.65 25.90 19.46
CA VAL A 40 -16.28 26.18 18.15
C VAL A 40 -17.55 27.00 18.34
N PHE A 41 -18.44 26.53 19.22
CA PHE A 41 -19.74 27.17 19.49
C PHE A 41 -19.55 28.62 19.95
N LEU A 42 -18.64 28.84 20.90
CA LEU A 42 -18.31 30.17 21.38
C LEU A 42 -17.77 31.07 20.26
N ASN A 43 -16.83 30.57 19.44
CA ASN A 43 -16.28 31.35 18.34
C ASN A 43 -17.30 31.68 17.24
N LEU A 44 -18.21 30.79 16.93
CA LEU A 44 -19.30 31.04 15.98
C LEU A 44 -20.28 32.12 16.47
N ILE A 45 -20.47 32.25 17.78
CA ILE A 45 -21.30 33.29 18.37
C ILE A 45 -20.58 34.63 18.36
N ILE A 46 -19.31 34.67 18.80
CA ILE A 46 -18.57 35.91 19.06
C ILE A 46 -18.08 36.55 17.74
N PHE A 47 -17.57 35.74 16.79
CA PHE A 47 -16.86 36.25 15.61
C PHE A 47 -17.62 35.98 14.30
N LYS A 48 -18.64 36.79 13.99
CA LYS A 48 -19.41 36.68 12.74
C LYS A 48 -18.56 36.81 11.46
N GLN A 49 -17.54 37.69 11.46
CA GLN A 49 -16.70 37.96 10.29
C GLN A 49 -15.71 36.83 9.93
N THR A 50 -15.29 36.04 10.92
CA THR A 50 -14.28 34.97 10.75
C THR A 50 -14.90 33.59 10.52
N ARG A 51 -16.22 33.49 10.43
CA ARG A 51 -16.92 32.20 10.21
C ARG A 51 -16.40 31.39 9.02
N GLN A 52 -16.05 32.06 7.91
CA GLN A 52 -15.55 31.40 6.71
C GLN A 52 -14.17 30.71 6.92
N ILE A 53 -13.45 31.05 7.97
CA ILE A 53 -12.17 30.42 8.35
C ILE A 53 -12.38 29.42 9.48
N ILE A 54 -13.14 29.80 10.49
CA ILE A 54 -13.35 29.00 11.71
C ILE A 54 -14.08 27.69 11.38
N ILE A 55 -15.16 27.75 10.57
CA ILE A 55 -15.95 26.56 10.22
C ILE A 55 -15.10 25.46 9.56
N PRO A 56 -14.32 25.74 8.49
CA PRO A 56 -13.46 24.69 7.89
C PRO A 56 -12.41 24.15 8.86
N ILE A 57 -11.77 25.01 9.67
CA ILE A 57 -10.78 24.57 10.67
C ILE A 57 -11.40 23.59 11.65
N THR A 58 -12.54 23.95 12.23
CA THR A 58 -13.19 23.16 13.25
C THR A 58 -13.79 21.89 12.71
N LEU A 59 -14.33 21.91 11.50
CA LEU A 59 -14.82 20.71 10.83
C LEU A 59 -13.67 19.74 10.54
N GLY A 60 -12.51 20.24 10.08
CA GLY A 60 -11.33 19.43 9.86
C GLY A 60 -10.82 18.79 11.16
N LEU A 61 -10.73 19.56 12.23
CA LEU A 61 -10.34 19.08 13.57
C LEU A 61 -11.31 18.02 14.10
N LEU A 62 -12.63 18.26 13.98
CA LEU A 62 -13.67 17.35 14.44
C LEU A 62 -13.60 16.00 13.71
N ILE A 63 -13.51 16.04 12.37
CA ILE A 63 -13.40 14.82 11.57
C ILE A 63 -12.10 14.07 11.92
N ALA A 64 -10.99 14.77 12.12
CA ALA A 64 -9.72 14.15 12.52
C ALA A 64 -9.86 13.43 13.86
N LEU A 65 -10.49 14.07 14.85
CA LEU A 65 -10.69 13.50 16.18
C LEU A 65 -11.58 12.27 16.14
N LEU A 66 -12.73 12.35 15.44
CA LEU A 66 -13.63 11.20 15.26
C LEU A 66 -12.95 10.04 14.54
N THR A 67 -12.10 10.34 13.55
CA THR A 67 -11.36 9.33 12.79
C THR A 67 -10.32 8.63 13.66
N VAL A 68 -9.54 9.38 14.44
CA VAL A 68 -8.52 8.81 15.34
C VAL A 68 -9.18 8.00 16.44
N GLN A 69 -10.27 8.51 17.05
CA GLN A 69 -11.03 7.81 18.07
C GLN A 69 -11.62 6.49 17.56
N ARG A 70 -12.19 6.48 16.34
CA ARG A 70 -12.75 5.26 15.72
C ARG A 70 -11.70 4.16 15.54
N THR A 71 -10.45 4.52 15.29
CA THR A 71 -9.36 3.58 15.06
C THR A 71 -8.50 3.31 16.29
N ALA A 72 -8.82 3.96 17.41
CA ALA A 72 -8.21 3.66 18.69
C ALA A 72 -8.58 2.23 19.11
N HIS A 73 -7.62 1.51 19.66
CA HIS A 73 -7.82 0.16 20.15
C HIS A 73 -7.54 0.11 21.65
N THR A 74 -8.50 -0.36 22.40
CA THR A 74 -8.37 -0.58 23.84
C THR A 74 -8.45 -2.07 24.10
N SER A 75 -7.40 -2.62 24.69
CA SER A 75 -7.36 -4.02 25.11
C SER A 75 -8.35 -4.24 26.26
N SER A 76 -9.21 -5.23 26.14
CA SER A 76 -10.23 -5.59 27.15
C SER A 76 -10.35 -7.11 27.26
N PRO A 77 -10.99 -7.66 28.31
CA PRO A 77 -11.23 -9.09 28.44
C PRO A 77 -12.03 -9.72 27.27
N GLU A 78 -12.72 -8.90 26.47
CA GLU A 78 -13.48 -9.33 25.29
C GLU A 78 -12.57 -9.44 24.04
N THR A 79 -11.36 -8.87 24.09
CA THR A 79 -10.43 -8.88 22.96
C THR A 79 -9.30 -9.89 23.15
N ILE A 80 -8.92 -10.56 22.06
CA ILE A 80 -7.90 -11.64 22.08
C ILE A 80 -6.51 -11.14 22.53
N ASP A 81 -6.16 -9.90 22.28
CA ASP A 81 -4.88 -9.31 22.66
C ASP A 81 -4.71 -9.10 24.18
N TRP A 82 -5.81 -9.11 24.94
CA TRP A 82 -5.79 -9.14 26.41
C TRP A 82 -5.05 -10.36 26.92
N TYR A 83 -5.21 -11.49 26.24
CA TYR A 83 -4.62 -12.79 26.60
C TYR A 83 -3.25 -13.04 25.98
N ALA A 84 -2.67 -12.08 25.26
CA ALA A 84 -1.39 -12.20 24.59
C ALA A 84 -0.21 -12.00 25.57
N ASN A 85 0.05 -13.03 26.38
CA ASN A 85 1.07 -13.08 27.43
C ASN A 85 2.15 -14.15 27.21
N GLY A 86 2.20 -14.79 26.02
CA GLY A 86 3.15 -15.86 25.69
C GLY A 86 2.68 -17.27 26.08
N SER A 87 1.46 -17.41 26.65
CA SER A 87 0.91 -18.73 26.98
C SER A 87 0.50 -19.50 25.72
N LYS A 88 0.54 -20.85 25.82
CA LYS A 88 -0.05 -21.71 24.79
C LYS A 88 -1.57 -21.67 24.90
N VAL A 89 -2.21 -21.42 23.78
CA VAL A 89 -3.67 -21.30 23.68
C VAL A 89 -4.17 -21.94 22.39
N ILE A 90 -5.46 -22.21 22.37
CA ILE A 90 -6.17 -22.65 21.17
C ILE A 90 -7.21 -21.60 20.83
N ILE A 91 -7.19 -21.12 19.60
CA ILE A 91 -8.17 -20.16 19.08
C ILE A 91 -8.92 -20.79 17.91
N ARG A 92 -10.19 -20.40 17.76
CA ARG A 92 -10.99 -20.72 16.56
C ARG A 92 -11.40 -19.43 15.87
N GLY A 93 -11.25 -19.41 14.56
CA GLY A 93 -11.55 -18.25 13.76
C GLY A 93 -11.58 -18.56 12.28
N ILE A 94 -11.85 -17.52 11.49
CA ILE A 94 -11.93 -17.57 10.04
C ILE A 94 -10.74 -16.84 9.46
N ILE A 95 -10.13 -17.38 8.40
CA ILE A 95 -9.08 -16.70 7.66
C ILE A 95 -9.72 -15.50 6.92
N SER A 96 -9.43 -14.30 7.42
CA SER A 96 -10.10 -13.05 7.01
C SER A 96 -9.37 -12.26 5.93
N ASP A 97 -8.19 -12.69 5.49
CA ASP A 97 -7.40 -12.02 4.46
C ASP A 97 -6.70 -13.05 3.55
N GLU A 98 -6.15 -12.59 2.41
CA GLU A 98 -5.37 -13.44 1.52
C GLU A 98 -4.12 -13.98 2.26
N PRO A 99 -3.89 -15.31 2.27
CA PRO A 99 -2.70 -15.88 2.92
C PRO A 99 -1.39 -15.38 2.29
N ASP A 100 -0.46 -14.85 3.09
CA ASP A 100 0.88 -14.44 2.65
C ASP A 100 1.80 -15.66 2.62
N ARG A 101 1.87 -16.32 1.47
CA ARG A 101 2.67 -17.51 1.25
C ARG A 101 4.10 -17.12 0.87
N ARG A 102 5.06 -17.57 1.66
CA ARG A 102 6.50 -17.37 1.43
C ARG A 102 7.21 -18.73 1.34
N PRO A 103 8.42 -18.81 0.80
CA PRO A 103 9.11 -20.10 0.59
C PRO A 103 9.25 -20.98 1.85
N LEU A 104 9.38 -20.36 3.04
CA LEU A 104 9.64 -21.08 4.30
C LEU A 104 8.50 -20.99 5.32
N GLN A 105 7.47 -20.18 5.06
CA GLN A 105 6.37 -19.96 6.00
C GLN A 105 5.16 -19.36 5.31
N THR A 106 3.97 -19.63 5.82
CA THR A 106 2.74 -18.96 5.41
C THR A 106 2.16 -18.18 6.59
N LYS A 107 1.75 -16.93 6.34
CA LYS A 107 1.11 -16.10 7.36
C LYS A 107 -0.37 -16.02 7.07
N TYR A 108 -1.18 -16.34 8.07
CA TYR A 108 -2.63 -16.30 8.02
C TYR A 108 -3.16 -15.24 8.97
N THR A 109 -3.99 -14.33 8.48
CA THR A 109 -4.75 -13.40 9.33
C THR A 109 -6.05 -14.08 9.71
N VAL A 110 -6.17 -14.45 10.99
CA VAL A 110 -7.34 -15.17 11.52
C VAL A 110 -8.19 -14.19 12.34
N GLU A 111 -9.45 -14.04 11.98
CA GLU A 111 -10.45 -13.32 12.75
C GLU A 111 -11.06 -14.27 13.78
N VAL A 112 -10.71 -14.04 15.03
CA VAL A 112 -11.00 -14.96 16.14
C VAL A 112 -12.36 -14.66 16.73
N TYR A 113 -13.14 -15.69 17.01
CA TYR A 113 -14.46 -15.60 17.69
C TYR A 113 -14.54 -16.50 18.92
N LYS A 114 -13.62 -17.46 19.11
CA LYS A 114 -13.52 -18.32 20.30
C LYS A 114 -12.07 -18.52 20.72
N PHE A 115 -11.87 -18.53 22.01
CA PHE A 115 -10.57 -18.72 22.66
C PHE A 115 -10.71 -19.80 23.74
N THR A 116 -9.75 -20.73 23.77
CA THR A 116 -9.62 -21.73 24.81
C THR A 116 -8.32 -21.49 25.55
N ASN A 117 -8.41 -21.17 26.85
CA ASN A 117 -7.23 -20.95 27.66
C ASN A 117 -6.55 -22.29 28.01
N SER A 118 -5.39 -22.22 28.66
CA SER A 118 -4.65 -23.41 29.15
C SER A 118 -5.42 -24.28 30.17
N SER A 119 -6.49 -23.76 30.77
CA SER A 119 -7.39 -24.49 31.69
C SER A 119 -8.56 -25.18 30.98
N GLY A 120 -8.63 -25.11 29.64
CA GLY A 120 -9.71 -25.73 28.85
C GLY A 120 -11.03 -24.94 28.82
N THR A 121 -11.07 -23.72 29.37
CA THR A 121 -12.28 -22.89 29.37
C THR A 121 -12.45 -22.19 28.02
N LEU A 122 -13.62 -22.40 27.40
CA LEU A 122 -14.02 -21.74 26.17
C LEU A 122 -14.64 -20.37 26.46
N MET A 123 -14.10 -19.32 25.87
CA MET A 123 -14.60 -17.95 26.01
C MET A 123 -14.84 -17.33 24.62
N PRO A 124 -15.93 -16.57 24.40
CA PRO A 124 -16.09 -15.73 23.24
C PRO A 124 -15.10 -14.56 23.34
N VAL A 125 -14.37 -14.30 22.25
CA VAL A 125 -13.44 -13.16 22.16
C VAL A 125 -13.44 -12.65 20.72
N GLU A 126 -13.13 -11.38 20.56
CA GLU A 126 -13.03 -10.75 19.24
C GLU A 126 -11.59 -10.28 18.97
N GLY A 127 -11.22 -10.22 17.69
CA GLY A 127 -9.96 -9.63 17.24
C GLY A 127 -9.25 -10.44 16.19
N LYS A 128 -8.15 -9.89 15.68
CA LYS A 128 -7.36 -10.52 14.63
C LYS A 128 -6.01 -11.00 15.18
N VAL A 129 -5.65 -12.22 14.80
CA VAL A 129 -4.36 -12.83 15.12
C VAL A 129 -3.61 -13.13 13.83
N LEU A 130 -2.32 -12.76 13.77
CA LEU A 130 -1.46 -13.16 12.68
C LEU A 130 -0.76 -14.46 13.06
N ALA A 131 -1.23 -15.56 12.51
CA ALA A 131 -0.66 -16.89 12.71
C ALA A 131 0.39 -17.18 11.61
N THR A 132 1.61 -17.53 12.02
CA THR A 132 2.69 -17.94 11.11
C THR A 132 2.86 -19.44 11.20
N ASP A 133 2.57 -20.12 10.10
CA ASP A 133 2.76 -21.56 9.93
C ASP A 133 4.03 -21.81 9.12
N HIS A 134 4.86 -22.73 9.61
CA HIS A 134 6.09 -23.20 8.95
C HIS A 134 5.87 -24.55 8.24
N SER A 135 4.70 -25.17 8.40
CA SER A 135 4.29 -26.29 7.57
C SER A 135 3.80 -25.77 6.23
N GLN A 136 4.23 -26.34 5.11
CA GLN A 136 3.73 -25.95 3.79
C GLN A 136 2.40 -26.61 3.46
N TRP A 137 2.02 -27.64 4.18
CA TRP A 137 0.84 -28.45 4.00
C TRP A 137 0.17 -28.81 5.32
N PRO A 138 -1.20 -28.84 5.36
CA PRO A 138 -2.12 -28.47 4.30
C PRO A 138 -2.19 -26.97 4.02
N GLU A 139 -2.57 -26.57 2.80
CA GLU A 139 -2.82 -25.16 2.45
C GLU A 139 -4.22 -24.74 2.88
N PHE A 140 -4.31 -23.58 3.55
CA PHE A 140 -5.59 -22.96 3.89
C PHE A 140 -5.84 -21.75 2.99
N ASN A 141 -7.10 -21.43 2.75
CA ASN A 141 -7.53 -20.33 1.88
C ASN A 141 -8.37 -19.31 2.67
N TYR A 142 -8.62 -18.16 2.05
CA TYR A 142 -9.55 -17.17 2.58
C TYR A 142 -10.93 -17.81 2.82
N GLY A 143 -11.53 -17.53 3.98
CA GLY A 143 -12.83 -18.03 4.38
C GLY A 143 -12.81 -19.44 5.02
N ASP A 144 -11.67 -20.11 5.09
CA ASP A 144 -11.56 -21.35 5.83
C ASP A 144 -11.69 -21.08 7.32
N GLU A 145 -12.49 -21.86 8.02
CA GLU A 145 -12.57 -21.88 9.47
C GLU A 145 -11.50 -22.82 10.00
N VAL A 146 -10.66 -22.29 10.90
CA VAL A 146 -9.49 -23.01 11.41
C VAL A 146 -9.43 -22.96 12.93
N GLU A 147 -8.92 -24.06 13.48
CA GLU A 147 -8.43 -24.11 14.85
C GLU A 147 -6.91 -23.87 14.82
N VAL A 148 -6.46 -22.88 15.57
CA VAL A 148 -5.06 -22.49 15.61
C VAL A 148 -4.52 -22.67 17.01
N SER A 149 -3.47 -23.46 17.14
CA SER A 149 -2.78 -23.71 18.41
C SER A 149 -1.37 -23.14 18.37
N GLY A 150 -0.98 -22.47 19.45
CA GLY A 150 0.36 -21.87 19.55
C GLY A 150 0.52 -20.93 20.73
N GLN A 151 1.67 -20.28 20.81
CA GLN A 151 1.93 -19.23 21.80
C GLN A 151 1.38 -17.90 21.29
N LEU A 152 0.48 -17.30 22.08
CA LEU A 152 -0.13 -16.02 21.76
C LEU A 152 0.67 -14.90 22.39
N GLU A 153 1.26 -14.05 21.55
CA GLU A 153 2.17 -12.99 21.96
C GLU A 153 1.72 -11.63 21.42
N ARG A 154 2.14 -10.57 22.09
CA ARG A 154 2.02 -9.21 21.52
C ARG A 154 3.14 -9.00 20.50
N PRO A 155 2.85 -8.35 19.34
CA PRO A 155 3.88 -8.04 18.37
C PRO A 155 4.97 -7.19 19.01
N GLY A 156 6.23 -7.63 18.89
CA GLY A 156 7.39 -6.93 19.41
C GLY A 156 7.97 -5.89 18.46
N THR A 157 9.20 -5.49 18.73
CA THR A 157 10.06 -4.73 17.82
C THR A 157 11.05 -5.69 17.18
N ILE A 158 11.17 -5.67 15.87
CA ILE A 158 12.17 -6.42 15.11
C ILE A 158 13.29 -5.44 14.78
N GLU A 159 14.47 -5.65 15.39
CA GLU A 159 15.59 -4.70 15.35
C GLU A 159 15.18 -3.30 15.83
N LYS A 160 14.97 -2.35 14.90
CA LYS A 160 14.51 -0.97 15.19
C LYS A 160 13.13 -0.68 14.61
N PHE A 161 12.49 -1.70 13.98
CA PHE A 161 11.19 -1.58 13.37
C PHE A 161 10.10 -2.03 14.33
N SER A 162 9.15 -1.14 14.64
CA SER A 162 8.00 -1.47 15.50
C SER A 162 6.97 -2.31 14.73
N TYR A 163 7.06 -3.64 14.86
CA TYR A 163 6.12 -4.55 14.22
C TYR A 163 4.71 -4.40 14.78
N LYS A 164 4.58 -4.02 16.08
CA LYS A 164 3.32 -3.65 16.72
C LYS A 164 2.61 -2.53 15.93
N ASN A 165 3.31 -1.44 15.67
CA ASN A 165 2.74 -0.29 14.96
C ASN A 165 2.38 -0.63 13.51
N TYR A 166 3.22 -1.43 12.85
CA TYR A 166 2.96 -1.91 11.50
C TYR A 166 1.67 -2.74 11.42
N LEU A 167 1.48 -3.70 12.33
CA LEU A 167 0.31 -4.58 12.35
C LEU A 167 -0.97 -3.86 12.82
N SER A 168 -0.84 -2.86 13.70
CA SER A 168 -1.99 -2.11 14.23
C SER A 168 -2.84 -1.43 13.15
N ARG A 169 -2.26 -1.12 11.99
CA ARG A 169 -3.00 -0.54 10.85
C ARG A 169 -3.93 -1.55 10.16
N PHE A 170 -3.70 -2.85 10.36
CA PHE A 170 -4.58 -3.94 9.91
C PHE A 170 -5.54 -4.41 11.01
N GLY A 171 -5.49 -3.77 12.20
CA GLY A 171 -6.27 -4.20 13.36
C GLY A 171 -5.73 -5.47 14.02
N ILE A 172 -4.45 -5.80 13.79
CA ILE A 172 -3.79 -6.99 14.35
C ILE A 172 -2.94 -6.55 15.53
N PHE A 173 -3.27 -7.06 16.73
CA PHE A 173 -2.60 -6.73 17.98
C PHE A 173 -1.99 -7.96 18.67
N SER A 174 -2.18 -9.16 18.09
CA SER A 174 -1.66 -10.42 18.58
C SER A 174 -1.05 -11.24 17.45
N VAL A 175 -0.01 -12.01 17.78
CA VAL A 175 0.73 -12.85 16.82
C VAL A 175 0.96 -14.24 17.41
N MET A 176 1.05 -15.24 16.52
CA MET A 176 1.55 -16.57 16.82
C MET A 176 2.66 -16.90 15.83
N TYR A 177 3.93 -16.90 16.26
CA TYR A 177 5.09 -17.11 15.36
C TYR A 177 5.29 -18.56 14.92
N ARG A 178 4.78 -19.53 15.71
CA ARG A 178 4.83 -20.97 15.41
C ARG A 178 3.46 -21.55 15.66
N ALA A 179 2.54 -21.26 14.76
CA ALA A 179 1.17 -21.73 14.86
C ALA A 179 1.03 -23.07 14.14
N LYS A 180 0.24 -23.97 14.72
CA LYS A 180 -0.29 -25.14 14.04
C LYS A 180 -1.75 -24.88 13.72
N LEU A 181 -2.11 -25.06 12.46
CA LEU A 181 -3.47 -24.86 11.97
C LEU A 181 -4.09 -26.21 11.62
N ASP A 182 -5.33 -26.40 12.06
CA ASP A 182 -6.15 -27.54 11.69
C ASP A 182 -7.49 -27.00 11.12
N LYS A 183 -7.94 -27.52 9.97
CA LYS A 183 -9.16 -27.06 9.29
C LYS A 183 -10.40 -27.65 9.95
N ILE A 184 -11.40 -26.81 10.18
CA ILE A 184 -12.70 -27.22 10.72
C ILE A 184 -13.72 -27.30 9.58
N THR A 185 -13.95 -26.20 8.88
CA THR A 185 -14.92 -26.13 7.76
C THR A 185 -14.43 -25.20 6.65
N ASP A 186 -15.09 -25.28 5.48
CA ASP A 186 -14.84 -24.44 4.33
C ASP A 186 -15.92 -23.37 4.17
N GLY A 187 -15.60 -22.29 3.47
CA GLY A 187 -16.59 -21.44 2.81
C GLY A 187 -17.28 -20.40 3.69
N ASN A 188 -16.75 -20.09 4.87
CA ASN A 188 -17.29 -19.05 5.75
C ASN A 188 -16.87 -17.61 5.37
N GLY A 189 -16.19 -17.43 4.23
CA GLY A 189 -15.75 -16.13 3.71
C GLY A 189 -16.81 -15.43 2.87
N ASN A 190 -16.59 -14.13 2.64
CA ASN A 190 -17.42 -13.37 1.70
C ASN A 190 -17.22 -13.90 0.27
N PHE A 191 -18.34 -14.22 -0.42
CA PHE A 191 -18.35 -14.79 -1.76
C PHE A 191 -17.55 -13.96 -2.79
N ILE A 192 -17.64 -12.63 -2.71
CA ILE A 192 -16.93 -11.72 -3.65
C ILE A 192 -15.42 -11.86 -3.48
N PHE A 193 -14.92 -11.77 -2.24
CA PHE A 193 -13.49 -11.89 -1.96
C PHE A 193 -12.97 -13.31 -2.21
N SER A 194 -13.74 -14.34 -1.90
CA SER A 194 -13.37 -15.73 -2.19
C SER A 194 -13.15 -15.96 -3.69
N ASN A 195 -14.09 -15.49 -4.53
CA ASN A 195 -13.94 -15.56 -5.99
C ASN A 195 -12.78 -14.72 -6.50
N LEU A 196 -12.57 -13.52 -5.93
CA LEU A 196 -11.49 -12.63 -6.31
C LEU A 196 -10.11 -13.29 -6.06
N PHE A 197 -9.89 -13.85 -4.87
CA PHE A 197 -8.64 -14.53 -4.52
C PHE A 197 -8.45 -15.83 -5.30
N THR A 198 -9.52 -16.58 -5.57
CA THR A 198 -9.46 -17.76 -6.41
C THR A 198 -9.08 -17.41 -7.85
N THR A 199 -9.67 -16.36 -8.41
CA THR A 199 -9.32 -15.85 -9.75
C THR A 199 -7.87 -15.40 -9.79
N LYS A 200 -7.40 -14.64 -8.77
CA LYS A 200 -6.01 -14.22 -8.64
C LYS A 200 -5.06 -15.42 -8.60
N LYS A 201 -5.34 -16.42 -7.74
CA LYS A 201 -4.53 -17.65 -7.64
C LYS A 201 -4.47 -18.40 -8.98
N THR A 202 -5.60 -18.49 -9.69
CA THR A 202 -5.69 -19.15 -11.01
C THR A 202 -4.85 -18.39 -12.04
N PHE A 203 -4.90 -17.06 -12.02
CA PHE A 203 -4.11 -16.21 -12.90
C PHE A 203 -2.60 -16.32 -12.61
N GLU A 204 -2.19 -16.31 -11.35
CA GLU A 204 -0.80 -16.52 -10.93
C GLU A 204 -0.29 -17.91 -11.32
N ASN A 205 -1.11 -18.95 -11.14
CA ASN A 205 -0.76 -20.30 -11.57
C ASN A 205 -0.57 -20.40 -13.10
N GLN A 206 -1.32 -19.64 -13.89
CA GLN A 206 -1.13 -19.59 -15.34
C GLN A 206 0.15 -18.85 -15.73
N ILE A 207 0.52 -17.78 -15.01
CA ILE A 207 1.83 -17.13 -15.17
C ILE A 207 2.97 -18.12 -14.90
N ASN A 208 2.86 -18.91 -13.84
CA ASN A 208 3.87 -19.91 -13.46
C ASN A 208 4.03 -21.05 -14.49
N LYS A 209 3.01 -21.31 -15.32
CA LYS A 209 3.11 -22.26 -16.45
C LYS A 209 3.82 -21.65 -17.67
N LEU A 210 3.72 -20.32 -17.85
CA LEU A 210 4.27 -19.61 -19.02
C LEU A 210 5.70 -19.15 -18.80
N TYR A 211 6.06 -18.79 -17.56
CA TYR A 211 7.35 -18.22 -17.21
C TYR A 211 8.06 -19.08 -16.16
N ALA A 212 9.35 -19.27 -16.34
CA ALA A 212 10.21 -19.85 -15.31
C ALA A 212 10.52 -18.81 -14.21
N GLU A 213 10.87 -19.27 -13.01
CA GLU A 213 11.42 -18.39 -11.97
C GLU A 213 12.81 -17.84 -12.38
N PRO A 214 13.15 -16.59 -12.06
CA PRO A 214 12.42 -15.64 -11.22
C PRO A 214 11.39 -14.75 -11.97
N HIS A 215 11.26 -14.91 -13.27
CA HIS A 215 10.39 -14.05 -14.11
C HIS A 215 8.90 -14.23 -13.79
N ALA A 216 8.48 -15.46 -13.45
CA ALA A 216 7.11 -15.76 -13.07
C ALA A 216 6.69 -14.94 -11.84
N SER A 217 7.48 -15.01 -10.77
CA SER A 217 7.21 -14.24 -9.54
C SER A 217 7.34 -12.74 -9.76
N PHE A 218 8.26 -12.29 -10.62
CA PHE A 218 8.43 -10.88 -10.94
C PHE A 218 7.21 -10.34 -11.72
N LEU A 219 6.73 -11.08 -12.72
CA LEU A 219 5.52 -10.71 -13.47
C LEU A 219 4.27 -10.73 -12.59
N ALA A 220 4.12 -11.76 -11.75
CA ALA A 220 3.04 -11.81 -10.76
C ALA A 220 3.09 -10.58 -9.83
N GLY A 221 4.29 -10.17 -9.39
CA GLY A 221 4.48 -8.92 -8.65
C GLY A 221 3.96 -7.69 -9.38
N LEU A 222 4.27 -7.55 -10.67
CA LEU A 222 3.84 -6.42 -11.51
C LEU A 222 2.34 -6.38 -11.79
N LEU A 223 1.70 -7.55 -11.98
CA LEU A 223 0.29 -7.66 -12.41
C LEU A 223 -0.69 -7.87 -11.26
N THR A 224 -0.31 -8.64 -10.23
CA THR A 224 -1.21 -9.04 -9.12
C THR A 224 -0.77 -8.55 -7.75
N GLY A 225 0.42 -7.95 -7.65
CA GLY A 225 0.99 -7.51 -6.36
C GLY A 225 1.58 -8.63 -5.52
N SER A 226 1.63 -9.84 -6.01
CA SER A 226 2.19 -10.99 -5.31
C SER A 226 3.71 -10.84 -5.18
N ARG A 227 4.23 -11.05 -3.96
CA ARG A 227 5.68 -10.98 -3.70
C ARG A 227 6.27 -12.37 -3.45
N LYS A 228 5.57 -13.41 -3.86
CA LYS A 228 5.94 -14.80 -3.64
C LYS A 228 7.04 -15.22 -4.62
N GLY A 229 8.01 -16.01 -4.16
CA GLY A 229 8.95 -16.71 -5.04
C GLY A 229 10.14 -15.93 -5.56
N ILE A 230 10.26 -14.61 -5.33
CA ILE A 230 11.43 -13.85 -5.77
C ILE A 230 12.66 -14.28 -4.94
N PRO A 231 13.75 -14.77 -5.56
CA PRO A 231 14.93 -15.18 -4.84
C PRO A 231 15.58 -14.04 -4.06
N GLU A 232 16.14 -14.34 -2.90
CA GLU A 232 16.70 -13.34 -1.98
C GLU A 232 17.84 -12.53 -2.62
N HIS A 233 18.74 -13.18 -3.39
CA HIS A 233 19.84 -12.53 -4.09
C HIS A 233 19.34 -11.51 -5.14
N LEU A 234 18.21 -11.79 -5.79
CA LEU A 234 17.60 -10.86 -6.74
C LEU A 234 16.94 -9.70 -5.98
N MET A 235 16.25 -9.98 -4.89
CA MET A 235 15.67 -8.95 -4.03
C MET A 235 16.74 -7.98 -3.51
N GLU A 236 17.92 -8.49 -3.11
CA GLU A 236 19.03 -7.65 -2.66
C GLU A 236 19.61 -6.81 -3.82
N SER A 237 19.68 -7.35 -5.05
CA SER A 237 20.06 -6.57 -6.23
C SER A 237 19.09 -5.42 -6.50
N PHE A 238 17.78 -5.65 -6.37
CA PHE A 238 16.77 -4.60 -6.49
C PHE A 238 16.84 -3.57 -5.35
N ASN A 239 17.14 -4.01 -4.12
CA ASN A 239 17.34 -3.13 -2.97
C ASN A 239 18.55 -2.21 -3.20
N THR A 240 19.66 -2.77 -3.62
CA THR A 240 20.93 -2.05 -3.88
C THR A 240 20.76 -1.02 -5.00
N THR A 241 20.04 -1.35 -6.06
CA THR A 241 19.78 -0.45 -7.19
C THR A 241 18.61 0.51 -6.96
N GLY A 242 17.89 0.39 -5.85
CA GLY A 242 16.72 1.24 -5.55
C GLY A 242 15.49 0.92 -6.39
N LEU A 243 15.47 -0.24 -7.08
CA LEU A 243 14.37 -0.69 -7.94
C LEU A 243 13.30 -1.51 -7.20
N THR A 244 13.41 -1.68 -5.89
CA THR A 244 12.47 -2.48 -5.06
C THR A 244 11.02 -2.03 -5.22
N HIS A 245 10.80 -0.75 -5.48
CA HIS A 245 9.47 -0.19 -5.71
C HIS A 245 8.81 -0.68 -7.02
N ILE A 246 9.57 -1.25 -7.96
CA ILE A 246 9.05 -1.84 -9.21
C ILE A 246 8.44 -3.22 -8.92
N ILE A 247 9.07 -4.02 -8.04
CA ILE A 247 8.55 -5.34 -7.63
C ILE A 247 7.20 -5.22 -6.92
N ALA A 248 7.05 -4.17 -6.11
CA ALA A 248 5.76 -3.85 -5.50
C ALA A 248 4.92 -3.06 -6.51
N ILE A 249 3.63 -3.37 -6.63
CA ILE A 249 2.77 -2.55 -7.47
C ILE A 249 2.86 -1.08 -7.04
N SER A 250 3.30 -0.27 -7.99
CA SER A 250 3.50 1.16 -7.84
C SER A 250 2.31 1.95 -8.41
N GLY A 251 2.24 3.23 -8.07
CA GLY A 251 1.26 4.12 -8.72
C GLY A 251 1.41 4.19 -10.24
N TYR A 252 2.62 3.96 -10.75
CA TYR A 252 2.90 3.92 -12.19
C TYR A 252 2.20 2.73 -12.87
N ASN A 253 2.24 1.54 -12.26
CA ASN A 253 1.57 0.34 -12.78
C ASN A 253 0.05 0.56 -12.84
N ILE A 254 -0.54 1.20 -11.81
CA ILE A 254 -1.97 1.56 -11.80
C ILE A 254 -2.30 2.54 -12.90
N THR A 255 -1.45 3.53 -13.17
CA THR A 255 -1.65 4.49 -14.26
C THR A 255 -1.67 3.79 -15.63
N ILE A 256 -0.77 2.81 -15.85
CA ILE A 256 -0.77 1.99 -17.07
C ILE A 256 -2.09 1.24 -17.21
N ILE A 257 -2.58 0.62 -16.14
CA ILE A 257 -3.82 -0.15 -16.15
C ILE A 257 -5.04 0.76 -16.38
N ILE A 258 -5.07 1.95 -15.76
CA ILE A 258 -6.12 2.95 -16.02
C ILE A 258 -6.11 3.37 -17.51
N ALA A 259 -4.92 3.56 -18.09
CA ALA A 259 -4.80 3.87 -19.52
C ALA A 259 -5.28 2.72 -20.40
N VAL A 260 -4.98 1.47 -20.06
CA VAL A 260 -5.48 0.27 -20.76
C VAL A 260 -7.00 0.18 -20.66
N ILE A 261 -7.57 0.33 -19.45
CA ILE A 261 -9.04 0.33 -19.25
C ILE A 261 -9.68 1.45 -20.07
N GLY A 262 -9.11 2.67 -20.04
CA GLY A 262 -9.58 3.80 -20.83
C GLY A 262 -9.53 3.51 -22.34
N GLY A 263 -8.46 2.86 -22.81
CA GLY A 263 -8.31 2.39 -24.19
C GLY A 263 -9.33 1.33 -24.57
N MET A 264 -9.60 0.35 -23.68
CA MET A 264 -10.62 -0.67 -23.93
C MET A 264 -12.04 -0.10 -24.03
N LEU A 265 -12.29 1.00 -23.32
CA LEU A 265 -13.60 1.69 -23.30
C LEU A 265 -13.71 2.82 -24.33
N PHE A 266 -12.71 2.98 -25.25
CA PHE A 266 -12.67 4.12 -26.18
C PHE A 266 -13.89 4.22 -27.12
N TRP A 267 -14.51 3.08 -27.45
CA TRP A 267 -15.68 2.98 -28.31
C TRP A 267 -16.99 3.43 -27.64
N LEU A 268 -17.01 3.56 -26.30
CA LEU A 268 -18.15 4.10 -25.57
C LEU A 268 -18.14 5.63 -25.58
N PRO A 269 -19.29 6.32 -25.66
CA PRO A 269 -19.39 7.77 -25.45
C PRO A 269 -18.83 8.17 -24.08
N LEU A 270 -18.18 9.34 -23.96
CA LEU A 270 -17.49 9.80 -22.75
C LEU A 270 -18.37 9.71 -21.48
N LYS A 271 -19.65 10.05 -21.60
CA LYS A 271 -20.63 9.97 -20.49
C LYS A 271 -20.82 8.54 -19.96
N TRP A 272 -20.76 7.54 -20.83
CA TRP A 272 -20.96 6.14 -20.48
C TRP A 272 -19.67 5.43 -20.04
N ARG A 273 -18.51 5.98 -20.35
CA ARG A 273 -17.20 5.44 -19.94
C ARG A 273 -16.93 5.54 -18.44
N PHE A 274 -17.52 6.56 -17.78
CA PHE A 274 -17.19 6.87 -16.40
C PHE A 274 -17.47 5.72 -15.43
N ALA A 275 -18.72 5.24 -15.40
CA ALA A 275 -19.12 4.19 -14.45
C ALA A 275 -18.33 2.88 -14.64
N PRO A 276 -18.18 2.31 -15.87
CA PRO A 276 -17.36 1.12 -16.08
C PRO A 276 -15.89 1.32 -15.72
N ALA A 277 -15.30 2.51 -16.03
CA ALA A 277 -13.92 2.79 -15.71
C ALA A 277 -13.69 2.85 -14.19
N VAL A 278 -14.55 3.55 -13.46
CA VAL A 278 -14.48 3.62 -11.99
C VAL A 278 -14.65 2.23 -11.37
N THR A 279 -15.64 1.44 -11.84
CA THR A 279 -15.85 0.08 -11.35
C THR A 279 -14.64 -0.81 -11.63
N ALA A 280 -14.06 -0.73 -12.81
CA ALA A 280 -12.86 -1.49 -13.16
C ALA A 280 -11.64 -1.09 -12.31
N ILE A 281 -11.44 0.20 -12.04
CA ILE A 281 -10.37 0.69 -11.16
C ILE A 281 -10.56 0.16 -9.73
N ILE A 282 -11.78 0.21 -9.20
CA ILE A 282 -12.09 -0.29 -7.86
C ILE A 282 -11.88 -1.81 -7.80
N ALA A 283 -12.45 -2.56 -8.75
CA ALA A 283 -12.28 -4.02 -8.81
C ALA A 283 -10.80 -4.40 -8.90
N PHE A 284 -10.03 -3.71 -9.74
CA PHE A 284 -8.59 -3.94 -9.85
C PHE A 284 -7.83 -3.60 -8.56
N THR A 285 -8.20 -2.52 -7.88
CA THR A 285 -7.61 -2.13 -6.58
C THR A 285 -7.73 -3.27 -5.56
N PHE A 286 -8.90 -3.89 -5.45
CA PHE A 286 -9.11 -5.04 -4.57
C PHE A 286 -8.38 -6.30 -5.06
N PHE A 287 -8.38 -6.55 -6.37
CA PHE A 287 -7.68 -7.69 -6.97
C PHE A 287 -6.19 -7.70 -6.63
N VAL A 288 -5.57 -6.53 -6.59
CA VAL A 288 -4.13 -6.36 -6.30
C VAL A 288 -3.82 -6.33 -4.80
N GLY A 289 -4.84 -6.27 -3.93
CA GLY A 289 -4.67 -6.27 -2.47
C GLY A 289 -4.64 -4.89 -1.83
N ALA A 290 -5.15 -3.84 -2.49
CA ALA A 290 -5.43 -2.51 -1.93
C ALA A 290 -4.31 -1.90 -1.08
N SER A 291 -3.03 -2.07 -1.48
CA SER A 291 -1.92 -1.40 -0.80
C SER A 291 -2.05 0.13 -0.86
N ALA A 292 -1.42 0.84 0.08
CA ALA A 292 -1.55 2.31 0.16
C ALA A 292 -1.17 3.04 -1.14
N ALA A 293 -0.16 2.56 -1.86
CA ALA A 293 0.25 3.13 -3.14
C ALA A 293 -0.80 2.92 -4.24
N VAL A 294 -1.41 1.73 -4.27
CA VAL A 294 -2.50 1.37 -5.20
C VAL A 294 -3.74 2.20 -4.93
N VAL A 295 -4.20 2.26 -3.68
CA VAL A 295 -5.38 3.04 -3.27
C VAL A 295 -5.20 4.51 -3.60
N ARG A 296 -4.02 5.09 -3.33
CA ARG A 296 -3.70 6.48 -3.71
C ARG A 296 -3.85 6.70 -5.21
N ALA A 297 -3.22 5.86 -6.02
CA ALA A 297 -3.25 6.01 -7.48
C ALA A 297 -4.67 5.82 -8.03
N SER A 298 -5.44 4.90 -7.46
CA SER A 298 -6.84 4.66 -7.84
C SER A 298 -7.73 5.86 -7.50
N ILE A 299 -7.62 6.44 -6.31
CA ILE A 299 -8.37 7.65 -5.94
C ILE A 299 -7.99 8.82 -6.85
N MET A 300 -6.69 9.04 -7.09
CA MET A 300 -6.24 10.10 -8.00
C MET A 300 -6.72 9.88 -9.44
N GLY A 301 -6.72 8.64 -9.92
CA GLY A 301 -7.26 8.26 -11.22
C GLY A 301 -8.75 8.54 -11.33
N ILE A 302 -9.54 8.18 -10.32
CA ILE A 302 -10.98 8.45 -10.26
C ILE A 302 -11.24 9.97 -10.23
N LEU A 303 -10.49 10.73 -9.41
CA LEU A 303 -10.59 12.20 -9.39
C LEU A 303 -10.24 12.81 -10.75
N GLY A 304 -9.24 12.27 -11.45
CA GLY A 304 -8.91 12.66 -12.82
C GLY A 304 -10.04 12.39 -13.81
N LEU A 305 -10.69 11.22 -13.72
CA LEU A 305 -11.87 10.90 -14.54
C LEU A 305 -13.06 11.83 -14.26
N ILE A 306 -13.29 12.19 -12.99
CA ILE A 306 -14.31 13.16 -12.60
C ILE A 306 -14.01 14.53 -13.21
N ALA A 307 -12.75 14.99 -13.16
CA ALA A 307 -12.34 16.25 -13.75
C ALA A 307 -12.56 16.28 -15.26
N LEU A 308 -12.19 15.20 -15.95
CA LEU A 308 -12.46 15.04 -17.39
C LEU A 308 -13.95 15.10 -17.73
N GLN A 309 -14.79 14.42 -16.93
CA GLN A 309 -16.24 14.38 -17.16
C GLN A 309 -16.93 15.71 -16.89
N THR A 310 -16.41 16.48 -15.94
CA THR A 310 -16.98 17.78 -15.55
C THR A 310 -16.36 18.96 -16.30
N GLU A 311 -15.46 18.71 -17.26
CA GLU A 311 -14.71 19.72 -18.03
C GLU A 311 -14.00 20.75 -17.13
N ARG A 312 -13.67 20.37 -15.90
CA ARG A 312 -12.98 21.23 -14.95
C ARG A 312 -11.49 20.95 -14.96
N LEU A 313 -10.69 22.02 -14.89
CA LEU A 313 -9.25 21.89 -14.70
C LEU A 313 -8.97 21.17 -13.36
N ALA A 314 -8.27 20.06 -13.44
CA ALA A 314 -7.84 19.33 -12.23
C ALA A 314 -6.73 20.13 -11.55
N HIS A 315 -7.00 20.69 -10.38
CA HIS A 315 -5.97 21.27 -9.53
C HIS A 315 -5.22 20.11 -8.83
N THR A 316 -4.08 19.71 -9.38
CA THR A 316 -3.30 18.56 -8.91
C THR A 316 -3.02 18.60 -7.40
N ARG A 317 -2.65 19.78 -6.86
CA ARG A 317 -2.42 19.94 -5.42
C ARG A 317 -3.66 19.61 -4.59
N LEU A 318 -4.83 20.07 -5.03
CA LEU A 318 -6.08 19.83 -4.32
C LEU A 318 -6.50 18.35 -4.44
N ALA A 319 -6.27 17.71 -5.58
CA ALA A 319 -6.50 16.28 -5.77
C ALA A 319 -5.63 15.42 -4.82
N VAL A 320 -4.36 15.78 -4.66
CA VAL A 320 -3.46 15.11 -3.70
C VAL A 320 -3.95 15.28 -2.26
N LEU A 321 -4.37 16.48 -1.86
CA LEU A 321 -4.88 16.75 -0.52
C LEU A 321 -6.19 16.01 -0.25
N TRP A 322 -7.11 15.95 -1.21
CA TRP A 322 -8.33 15.16 -1.10
C TRP A 322 -8.03 13.66 -1.01
N THR A 323 -7.06 13.16 -1.77
CA THR A 323 -6.62 11.77 -1.69
C THR A 323 -6.07 11.45 -0.30
N LEU A 324 -5.21 12.33 0.26
CA LEU A 324 -4.74 12.23 1.65
C LEU A 324 -5.92 12.18 2.63
N PHE A 325 -6.88 13.11 2.48
CA PHE A 325 -8.05 13.17 3.32
C PHE A 325 -8.83 11.85 3.32
N PHE A 326 -9.23 11.34 2.15
CA PHE A 326 -10.02 10.11 2.06
C PHE A 326 -9.27 8.90 2.64
N MET A 327 -7.97 8.77 2.36
CA MET A 327 -7.16 7.68 2.90
C MET A 327 -7.03 7.77 4.43
N LEU A 328 -6.83 8.95 4.99
CA LEU A 328 -6.68 9.15 6.43
C LEU A 328 -8.01 9.11 7.19
N VAL A 329 -9.12 9.49 6.57
CA VAL A 329 -10.46 9.24 7.12
C VAL A 329 -10.73 7.73 7.19
N TRP A 330 -10.26 6.96 6.24
CA TRP A 330 -10.33 5.49 6.29
C TRP A 330 -9.48 4.94 7.42
N ASN A 331 -8.17 5.29 7.46
CA ASN A 331 -7.25 4.83 8.49
C ASN A 331 -6.13 5.85 8.74
N PRO A 332 -6.18 6.62 9.85
CA PRO A 332 -5.17 7.62 10.18
C PRO A 332 -3.79 7.03 10.48
N LYS A 333 -3.72 5.72 10.84
CA LYS A 333 -2.47 5.01 11.11
C LYS A 333 -1.56 4.91 9.88
N TYR A 334 -2.10 5.10 8.67
CA TYR A 334 -1.28 5.18 7.44
C TYR A 334 -0.27 6.32 7.51
N LEU A 335 -0.68 7.49 8.05
CA LEU A 335 0.22 8.64 8.17
C LEU A 335 1.41 8.34 9.09
N TRP A 336 1.21 7.55 10.13
CA TRP A 336 2.22 7.33 11.17
C TRP A 336 3.06 6.07 10.97
N TYR A 337 2.48 5.00 10.41
CA TYR A 337 3.03 3.65 10.46
C TYR A 337 3.16 2.96 9.11
N ASP A 338 2.78 3.64 8.00
CA ASP A 338 2.91 3.08 6.66
C ASP A 338 4.00 3.78 5.85
N ALA A 339 5.18 3.15 5.79
CA ALA A 339 6.29 3.66 4.99
C ALA A 339 5.92 3.81 3.49
N GLY A 340 5.14 2.87 2.94
CA GLY A 340 4.68 2.91 1.55
C GLY A 340 3.76 4.11 1.29
N PHE A 341 2.85 4.41 2.22
CA PHE A 341 2.03 5.61 2.17
C PHE A 341 2.89 6.88 2.20
N GLN A 342 3.77 7.00 3.21
CA GLN A 342 4.60 8.19 3.40
C GLN A 342 5.51 8.45 2.20
N LEU A 343 6.25 7.44 1.73
CA LEU A 343 7.15 7.56 0.58
C LEU A 343 6.38 7.87 -0.71
N SER A 344 5.22 7.27 -0.89
CA SER A 344 4.40 7.49 -2.08
C SER A 344 3.88 8.92 -2.17
N PHE A 345 3.46 9.54 -1.05
CA PHE A 345 3.03 10.94 -1.04
C PHE A 345 4.21 11.91 -1.13
N LEU A 346 5.34 11.61 -0.47
CA LEU A 346 6.56 12.40 -0.61
C LEU A 346 7.05 12.43 -2.07
N ALA A 347 7.01 11.29 -2.76
CA ALA A 347 7.37 11.24 -4.18
C ALA A 347 6.47 12.15 -5.03
N VAL A 348 5.15 12.14 -4.80
CA VAL A 348 4.22 13.02 -5.54
C VAL A 348 4.47 14.49 -5.22
N ILE A 349 4.72 14.84 -3.95
CA ILE A 349 5.08 16.21 -3.55
C ILE A 349 6.39 16.61 -4.24
N GLY A 350 7.39 15.72 -4.27
CA GLY A 350 8.64 15.95 -4.99
C GLY A 350 8.42 16.25 -6.48
N LEU A 351 7.56 15.46 -7.14
CA LEU A 351 7.19 15.69 -8.53
C LEU A 351 6.48 17.03 -8.75
N MET A 352 5.62 17.44 -7.82
CA MET A 352 4.85 18.68 -7.96
C MET A 352 5.66 19.94 -7.65
N GLU A 353 6.48 19.87 -6.60
CA GLU A 353 7.16 21.06 -6.08
C GLU A 353 8.63 21.14 -6.54
N ILE A 354 9.35 20.02 -6.65
CA ILE A 354 10.79 20.00 -6.98
C ILE A 354 11.00 19.95 -8.49
N SER A 355 10.23 19.14 -9.24
CA SER A 355 10.45 18.94 -10.68
C SER A 355 10.48 20.27 -11.47
N PRO A 356 9.57 21.23 -11.26
CA PRO A 356 9.64 22.52 -11.97
C PRO A 356 10.92 23.32 -11.71
N HIS A 357 11.47 23.21 -10.49
CA HIS A 357 12.69 23.94 -10.12
C HIS A 357 13.96 23.34 -10.73
N ILE A 358 14.00 22.03 -10.91
CA ILE A 358 15.17 21.34 -11.48
C ILE A 358 15.11 21.25 -13.01
N GLU A 359 13.96 21.45 -13.64
CA GLU A 359 13.77 21.35 -15.09
C GLU A 359 14.83 22.15 -15.90
N LYS A 360 15.19 23.34 -15.42
CA LYS A 360 16.19 24.19 -16.06
C LYS A 360 17.56 23.53 -16.23
N TYR A 361 17.93 22.64 -15.31
CA TYR A 361 19.24 21.94 -15.37
C TYR A 361 19.24 20.79 -16.39
N PHE A 362 18.06 20.26 -16.71
CA PHE A 362 17.89 19.16 -17.65
C PHE A 362 17.57 19.60 -19.09
N LYS A 363 17.46 20.90 -19.35
CA LYS A 363 17.18 21.42 -20.71
C LYS A 363 18.19 21.01 -21.77
N LYS A 364 19.43 20.70 -21.38
CA LYS A 364 20.49 20.24 -22.28
C LYS A 364 20.37 18.76 -22.68
N ILE A 365 19.57 17.98 -21.96
CA ILE A 365 19.33 16.56 -22.28
C ILE A 365 18.28 16.49 -23.37
N PRO A 366 18.52 15.79 -24.48
CA PRO A 366 17.56 15.69 -25.55
C PRO A 366 16.28 14.97 -25.05
N PRO A 367 15.09 15.39 -25.49
CA PRO A 367 13.80 14.82 -25.05
C PRO A 367 13.55 13.42 -25.64
N ASN A 368 14.52 12.90 -26.44
CA ASN A 368 14.37 11.63 -27.13
C ASN A 368 14.14 10.48 -26.15
N PHE A 369 13.20 9.61 -26.46
CA PHE A 369 12.84 8.42 -25.68
C PHE A 369 12.36 8.68 -24.26
N GLY A 370 11.97 9.93 -23.89
CA GLY A 370 11.48 10.26 -22.55
C GLY A 370 12.56 10.19 -21.44
N ILE A 371 13.84 10.11 -21.79
CA ILE A 371 14.96 9.99 -20.83
C ILE A 371 15.00 11.21 -19.89
N ARG A 372 14.82 12.41 -20.46
CA ARG A 372 14.82 13.67 -19.70
C ARG A 372 13.73 13.65 -18.62
N GLU A 373 12.50 13.30 -19.00
CA GLU A 373 11.33 13.24 -18.12
C GLU A 373 11.54 12.17 -17.04
N ALA A 374 12.02 10.98 -17.42
CA ALA A 374 12.30 9.89 -16.49
C ALA A 374 13.38 10.28 -15.45
N LEU A 375 14.46 10.94 -15.86
CA LEU A 375 15.48 11.46 -14.94
C LEU A 375 14.91 12.53 -14.02
N MET A 376 14.19 13.51 -14.55
CA MET A 376 13.59 14.58 -13.76
C MET A 376 12.62 14.01 -12.72
N MET A 377 11.74 13.09 -13.13
CA MET A 377 10.78 12.44 -12.23
C MET A 377 11.50 11.66 -11.12
N THR A 378 12.52 10.86 -11.48
CA THR A 378 13.26 10.05 -10.50
C THR A 378 14.00 10.94 -9.50
N ILE A 379 14.73 11.96 -9.96
CA ILE A 379 15.52 12.83 -9.09
C ILE A 379 14.61 13.67 -8.19
N SER A 380 13.51 14.20 -8.73
CA SER A 380 12.52 14.96 -7.94
C SER A 380 11.91 14.13 -6.83
N ALA A 381 11.50 12.90 -7.15
CA ALA A 381 10.94 11.96 -6.18
C ALA A 381 11.99 11.56 -5.13
N GLN A 382 13.24 11.30 -5.55
CA GLN A 382 14.31 10.95 -4.63
C GLN A 382 14.66 12.08 -3.66
N ILE A 383 14.85 13.31 -4.15
CA ILE A 383 15.17 14.47 -3.27
C ILE A 383 14.14 14.59 -2.15
N SER A 384 12.87 14.41 -2.45
CA SER A 384 11.79 14.47 -1.46
C SER A 384 11.76 13.25 -0.52
N ALA A 385 12.06 12.05 -1.03
CA ALA A 385 11.91 10.80 -0.30
C ALA A 385 13.17 10.38 0.47
N VAL A 386 14.37 10.82 0.05
CA VAL A 386 15.68 10.43 0.62
C VAL A 386 15.74 10.60 2.14
N PRO A 387 15.32 11.72 2.75
CA PRO A 387 15.39 11.88 4.21
C PRO A 387 14.64 10.75 4.93
N LEU A 388 13.45 10.40 4.44
CA LEU A 388 12.64 9.33 5.03
C LEU A 388 13.21 7.93 4.72
N ILE A 389 13.74 7.70 3.52
CA ILE A 389 14.38 6.43 3.14
C ILE A 389 15.55 6.14 4.06
N VAL A 390 16.43 7.13 4.27
CA VAL A 390 17.60 6.98 5.16
C VAL A 390 17.16 6.75 6.62
N LEU A 391 16.12 7.47 7.07
CA LEU A 391 15.59 7.29 8.42
C LEU A 391 15.03 5.88 8.66
N LEU A 392 14.28 5.34 7.69
CA LEU A 392 13.61 4.05 7.81
C LEU A 392 14.54 2.86 7.54
N PHE A 393 15.33 2.94 6.46
CA PHE A 393 16.09 1.81 5.95
C PHE A 393 17.60 1.91 6.22
N GLY A 394 18.14 3.10 6.55
CA GLY A 394 19.57 3.30 6.78
C GLY A 394 20.44 3.12 5.54
N ARG A 395 19.84 3.08 4.33
CA ARG A 395 20.53 2.82 3.06
C ARG A 395 20.05 3.80 2.00
N LEU A 396 20.96 4.27 1.17
CA LEU A 396 20.68 5.13 0.01
C LEU A 396 21.31 4.53 -1.24
N SER A 397 20.50 4.28 -2.28
CA SER A 397 20.99 3.88 -3.58
C SER A 397 21.44 5.10 -4.40
N LEU A 398 22.73 5.18 -4.74
CA LEU A 398 23.28 6.24 -5.58
C LEU A 398 23.05 5.96 -7.07
N ILE A 399 22.95 4.68 -7.44
CA ILE A 399 22.74 4.26 -8.83
C ILE A 399 21.28 4.30 -9.27
N ALA A 400 20.34 4.51 -8.34
CA ALA A 400 18.90 4.44 -8.61
C ALA A 400 18.41 5.33 -9.77
N PRO A 401 18.89 6.56 -10.01
CA PRO A 401 18.47 7.35 -11.18
C PRO A 401 18.78 6.66 -12.50
N ILE A 402 19.95 6.05 -12.63
CA ILE A 402 20.37 5.33 -13.83
C ILE A 402 19.58 4.04 -13.97
N ALA A 403 19.45 3.28 -12.88
CA ALA A 403 18.68 2.04 -12.86
C ALA A 403 17.21 2.25 -13.25
N ASN A 404 16.59 3.34 -12.78
CA ASN A 404 15.20 3.69 -13.13
C ASN A 404 15.06 4.07 -14.60
N VAL A 405 15.97 4.87 -15.16
CA VAL A 405 15.92 5.26 -16.58
C VAL A 405 16.02 4.05 -17.50
N LEU A 406 16.86 3.06 -17.13
CA LEU A 406 17.02 1.84 -17.92
C LEU A 406 15.85 0.87 -17.76
N SER A 407 15.25 0.78 -16.57
CA SER A 407 14.18 -0.19 -16.26
C SER A 407 12.77 0.33 -16.55
N ALA A 408 12.50 1.63 -16.31
CA ALA A 408 11.16 2.19 -16.42
C ALA A 408 10.49 2.01 -17.79
N PRO A 409 11.20 2.17 -18.94
CA PRO A 409 10.60 1.94 -20.26
C PRO A 409 10.18 0.50 -20.51
N ALA A 410 10.82 -0.48 -19.84
CA ALA A 410 10.51 -1.91 -20.01
C ALA A 410 9.24 -2.33 -19.28
N ILE A 411 8.86 -1.63 -18.20
CA ILE A 411 7.71 -1.98 -17.34
C ILE A 411 6.40 -2.09 -18.12
N PRO A 412 5.98 -1.07 -18.92
CA PRO A 412 4.72 -1.14 -19.66
C PRO A 412 4.65 -2.32 -20.63
N PHE A 413 5.77 -2.60 -21.29
CA PHE A 413 5.84 -3.71 -22.24
C PHE A 413 5.83 -5.07 -21.52
N ALA A 414 6.57 -5.22 -20.42
CA ALA A 414 6.52 -6.42 -19.60
C ALA A 414 5.11 -6.70 -19.08
N MET A 415 4.40 -5.65 -18.59
CA MET A 415 3.03 -5.76 -18.14
C MET A 415 2.06 -6.09 -19.28
N LEU A 416 2.17 -5.40 -20.42
CA LEU A 416 1.30 -5.61 -21.57
C LEU A 416 1.45 -7.02 -22.13
N PHE A 417 2.69 -7.41 -22.49
CA PHE A 417 2.94 -8.72 -23.07
C PHE A 417 2.79 -9.85 -22.05
N GLY A 418 3.07 -9.58 -20.78
CA GLY A 418 2.74 -10.49 -19.69
C GLY A 418 1.26 -10.76 -19.57
N PHE A 419 0.43 -9.72 -19.62
CA PHE A 419 -1.03 -9.84 -19.58
C PHE A 419 -1.59 -10.50 -20.85
N VAL A 420 -1.19 -10.01 -22.05
CA VAL A 420 -1.59 -10.55 -23.35
C VAL A 420 -1.05 -11.98 -23.57
N GLY A 421 0.04 -12.37 -22.94
CA GLY A 421 0.51 -13.74 -22.90
C GLY A 421 -0.35 -14.63 -22.01
N THR A 422 -0.64 -14.14 -20.80
CA THR A 422 -1.36 -14.94 -19.78
C THR A 422 -2.83 -15.16 -20.13
N VAL A 423 -3.59 -14.13 -20.55
CA VAL A 423 -5.03 -14.25 -20.79
C VAL A 423 -5.36 -15.20 -21.95
N PRO A 424 -4.79 -15.08 -23.16
CA PRO A 424 -5.05 -16.02 -24.23
C PRO A 424 -4.56 -17.45 -23.94
N SER A 425 -3.55 -17.63 -23.09
CA SER A 425 -3.05 -18.96 -22.75
C SER A 425 -4.05 -19.85 -22.02
N PHE A 426 -5.12 -19.29 -21.45
CA PHE A 426 -6.23 -20.06 -20.90
C PHE A 426 -7.03 -20.78 -22.00
N ILE A 427 -7.05 -20.25 -23.23
CA ILE A 427 -7.78 -20.82 -24.38
C ILE A 427 -6.81 -21.57 -25.29
N CYS A 428 -5.69 -20.94 -25.65
CA CYS A 428 -4.68 -21.48 -26.55
C CYS A 428 -3.29 -21.24 -25.97
N PHE A 429 -2.72 -22.25 -25.32
CA PHE A 429 -1.43 -22.15 -24.64
C PHE A 429 -0.28 -21.71 -25.58
N PRO A 430 -0.12 -22.27 -26.82
CA PRO A 430 0.94 -21.83 -27.72
C PRO A 430 0.86 -20.35 -28.12
N LEU A 431 -0.35 -19.81 -28.29
CA LEU A 431 -0.53 -18.38 -28.58
C LEU A 431 -0.10 -17.51 -27.41
N GLY A 432 -0.49 -17.90 -26.19
CA GLY A 432 -0.04 -17.22 -24.98
C GLY A 432 1.48 -17.27 -24.83
N GLN A 433 2.10 -18.40 -25.12
CA GLN A 433 3.53 -18.60 -25.03
C GLN A 433 4.32 -17.71 -26.00
N LEU A 434 3.80 -17.47 -27.21
CA LEU A 434 4.43 -16.56 -28.18
C LEU A 434 4.56 -15.13 -27.61
N PHE A 435 3.48 -14.61 -27.03
CA PHE A 435 3.51 -13.28 -26.40
C PHE A 435 4.33 -13.28 -25.10
N ALA A 436 4.34 -14.40 -24.36
CA ALA A 436 5.09 -14.56 -23.15
C ALA A 436 6.62 -14.44 -23.39
N TYR A 437 7.15 -14.92 -24.51
CA TYR A 437 8.55 -14.74 -24.88
C TYR A 437 8.92 -13.26 -25.05
N ILE A 438 8.01 -12.47 -25.64
CA ILE A 438 8.24 -11.00 -25.75
C ILE A 438 8.24 -10.37 -24.36
N GLY A 439 7.27 -10.71 -23.50
CA GLY A 439 7.21 -10.24 -22.12
C GLY A 439 8.45 -10.63 -21.31
N TRP A 440 8.93 -11.87 -21.50
CA TRP A 440 10.14 -12.38 -20.86
C TRP A 440 11.36 -11.52 -21.19
N ALA A 441 11.54 -11.09 -22.42
CA ALA A 441 12.68 -10.27 -22.82
C ALA A 441 12.75 -8.95 -22.06
N PHE A 442 11.60 -8.30 -21.80
CA PHE A 442 11.54 -7.08 -21.00
C PHE A 442 11.75 -7.34 -19.51
N LEU A 443 11.25 -8.47 -18.98
CA LEU A 443 11.51 -8.88 -17.60
C LEU A 443 12.99 -9.18 -17.39
N GLU A 444 13.61 -9.93 -18.32
CA GLU A 444 15.03 -10.25 -18.28
C GLU A 444 15.89 -8.98 -18.36
N TRP A 445 15.53 -8.02 -19.22
CA TRP A 445 16.19 -6.72 -19.27
C TRP A 445 16.22 -6.03 -17.90
N MET A 446 15.11 -6.04 -17.15
CA MET A 446 15.05 -5.44 -15.82
C MET A 446 15.89 -6.23 -14.81
N VAL A 447 15.87 -7.56 -14.87
CA VAL A 447 16.69 -8.44 -14.01
C VAL A 447 18.17 -8.22 -14.27
N ILE A 448 18.59 -8.19 -15.56
CA ILE A 448 19.97 -7.89 -15.95
C ILE A 448 20.38 -6.51 -15.44
N THR A 449 19.56 -5.49 -15.69
CA THR A 449 19.84 -4.12 -15.23
C THR A 449 20.05 -4.07 -13.72
N ALA A 450 19.18 -4.69 -12.92
CA ALA A 450 19.31 -4.72 -11.47
C ALA A 450 20.57 -5.48 -11.03
N THR A 451 20.83 -6.66 -11.60
CA THR A 451 21.97 -7.50 -11.21
C THR A 451 23.33 -6.93 -11.63
N TRP A 452 23.41 -6.26 -12.77
CA TRP A 452 24.66 -5.65 -13.23
C TRP A 452 24.97 -4.37 -12.46
N LEU A 453 23.98 -3.50 -12.31
CA LEU A 453 24.17 -2.23 -11.60
C LEU A 453 24.41 -2.44 -10.10
N SER A 454 23.88 -3.51 -9.50
CA SER A 454 24.15 -3.82 -8.09
C SER A 454 25.61 -4.22 -7.80
N LYS A 455 26.37 -4.67 -8.83
CA LYS A 455 27.78 -5.04 -8.71
C LYS A 455 28.73 -3.83 -8.77
N ILE A 456 28.23 -2.65 -9.13
CA ILE A 456 29.05 -1.42 -9.19
C ILE A 456 29.47 -1.03 -7.76
N PRO A 457 30.77 -0.77 -7.53
CA PRO A 457 31.21 -0.26 -6.23
C PRO A 457 30.42 1.00 -5.84
N PHE A 458 29.98 1.09 -4.59
CA PHE A 458 29.19 2.22 -4.07
C PHE A 458 27.81 2.39 -4.75
N ALA A 459 27.25 1.38 -5.41
CA ALA A 459 25.89 1.41 -5.95
C ALA A 459 24.86 1.79 -4.86
N SER A 460 25.09 1.35 -3.62
CA SER A 460 24.36 1.82 -2.44
C SER A 460 25.32 2.14 -1.29
N VAL A 461 24.93 3.10 -0.45
CA VAL A 461 25.71 3.50 0.73
C VAL A 461 24.84 3.31 1.96
N GLU A 462 25.38 2.66 2.97
CA GLU A 462 24.76 2.56 4.28
C GLU A 462 25.06 3.84 5.06
N ILE A 463 24.01 4.50 5.54
CA ILE A 463 24.12 5.75 6.29
C ILE A 463 23.77 5.45 7.74
N PRO A 464 24.71 5.54 8.68
CA PRO A 464 24.44 5.38 10.09
C PRO A 464 23.45 6.44 10.56
N LYS A 465 22.50 6.08 11.45
CA LYS A 465 21.41 6.97 11.89
C LYS A 465 21.86 8.32 12.47
N VAL A 466 23.10 8.42 12.93
CA VAL A 466 23.70 9.70 13.40
C VAL A 466 23.85 10.71 12.25
N GLY A 467 24.04 10.24 11.01
CA GLY A 467 24.15 11.10 9.83
C GLY A 467 22.82 11.67 9.33
N VAL A 468 21.68 11.16 9.80
CA VAL A 468 20.35 11.61 9.36
C VAL A 468 20.07 13.06 9.77
N VAL A 469 20.58 13.48 10.92
CA VAL A 469 20.44 14.86 11.41
C VAL A 469 21.10 15.87 10.46
N ILE A 470 22.21 15.48 9.81
CA ILE A 470 22.96 16.31 8.87
C ILE A 470 22.24 16.46 7.51
N ILE A 471 21.42 15.49 7.12
CA ILE A 471 20.68 15.51 5.83
C ILE A 471 19.37 16.33 5.94
N ILE A 472 18.86 16.52 7.17
CA ILE A 472 17.59 17.24 7.41
C ILE A 472 17.83 18.75 7.68
N ILE A 473 19.04 19.15 8.06
CA ILE A 473 19.48 20.54 8.19
C ILE A 473 20.05 21.02 6.85
#